data_65ca23a041692d984763aef7e93d0670
#
_entry.id   65ca23a041692d984763aef7e93d0670
#
_cell.length_a   1.000
_cell.length_b   1.000
_cell.length_c   1.000
_cell.angle_alpha   90.00
_cell.angle_beta   90.00
_cell.angle_gamma   90.00
#
_symmetry.space_group_name_H-M   'P 1'
#
loop_
_entity.id
_entity.type
_entity.pdbx_description
1 polymer ?
#
loop_
_entity_poly.entity_id
_entity_poly.type
_entity_poly.pdbx_seq_one_letter_code
_entity_poly.pdbx_strand_id
1 'polypeptide(L)'
;MKQIVLKSAVIIVLMASMLTACSQKNTVSKGDLKTIVDSASYCFGVNMGMQMKAEKMEINPQVLMSAFYSVYNGDTANVLIKQEQMQEIMSKYQQKMQEKQKAAAKEKGKVNREKGAKFLAENKTKEGVQTTASGLQYKVIKQGTGAKPTPQDRVRIQYRLKLTDGKVIESTFERGQEPVIMGMTGIIPGMAEGLQLMSEGSTYLLWISPDLGYGDMDSPELPAGSVLSFEVQLIEVVKDSATPAQGTPKK
;
A
#
# COMPACT_ATOMS: atom_id res chain seq x y z
N MET A 1 2.57 21.86 76.38
CA MET A 1 1.84 21.97 75.07
C MET A 1 2.69 22.27 73.82
N LYS A 2 3.88 22.86 73.91
CA LYS A 2 4.73 23.19 72.77
C LYS A 2 5.50 21.99 72.13
N GLN A 3 5.69 20.88 72.81
CA GLN A 3 6.44 19.73 72.31
C GLN A 3 5.56 18.72 71.53
N ILE A 4 4.26 18.74 71.69
CA ILE A 4 3.34 17.82 70.98
C ILE A 4 3.06 18.32 69.56
N VAL A 5 3.05 19.64 69.34
CA VAL A 5 2.82 20.25 68.00
C VAL A 5 4.01 20.05 67.10
N LEU A 6 5.25 20.00 67.62
CA LEU A 6 6.46 19.82 66.80
C LEU A 6 6.62 18.39 66.26
N LYS A 7 6.14 17.36 67.00
CA LYS A 7 6.21 15.97 66.57
C LYS A 7 5.16 15.64 65.48
N SER A 8 4.00 16.30 65.50
CA SER A 8 2.96 16.11 64.46
C SER A 8 3.35 16.76 63.11
N ALA A 9 4.10 17.89 63.14
CA ALA A 9 4.57 18.55 61.92
C ALA A 9 5.64 17.74 61.18
N VAL A 10 6.51 17.03 61.91
CA VAL A 10 7.57 16.17 61.28
C VAL A 10 6.98 14.91 60.64
N ILE A 11 5.93 14.34 61.19
CA ILE A 11 5.28 13.14 60.60
C ILE A 11 4.50 13.50 59.36
N ILE A 12 3.88 14.68 59.25
CA ILE A 12 3.16 15.13 58.04
C ILE A 12 4.13 15.45 56.90
N VAL A 13 5.34 15.96 57.17
CA VAL A 13 6.37 16.23 56.17
C VAL A 13 6.98 14.92 55.65
N LEU A 14 7.08 13.86 56.44
CA LEU A 14 7.57 12.54 55.99
C LEU A 14 6.53 11.77 55.19
N MET A 15 5.21 12.01 55.34
CA MET A 15 4.17 11.41 54.52
C MET A 15 3.95 12.11 53.17
N ALA A 16 4.32 13.40 53.06
CA ALA A 16 4.23 14.14 51.79
C ALA A 16 5.33 13.79 50.78
N SER A 17 6.41 13.15 51.21
CA SER A 17 7.51 12.73 50.33
C SER A 17 7.34 11.35 49.69
N MET A 18 6.25 10.61 49.98
CA MET A 18 5.95 9.30 49.40
C MET A 18 4.96 9.33 48.24
N LEU A 19 4.44 10.51 47.85
CA LEU A 19 3.45 10.65 46.78
C LEU A 19 4.01 11.14 45.44
N THR A 20 5.34 11.26 45.29
CA THR A 20 5.98 11.62 44.00
C THR A 20 6.65 10.44 43.28
N ALA A 21 6.22 9.22 43.57
CA ALA A 21 6.77 8.03 42.92
C ALA A 21 5.73 7.42 41.94
N CYS A 22 5.37 8.14 40.88
CA CYS A 22 4.68 7.54 39.76
C CYS A 22 4.78 8.41 38.51
N SER A 23 5.94 8.47 37.91
CA SER A 23 6.15 8.54 36.46
C SER A 23 7.64 8.34 36.16
N GLN A 24 8.23 7.25 36.67
CA GLN A 24 9.50 6.82 36.17
C GLN A 24 9.25 6.25 34.77
N LYS A 25 9.51 7.08 33.74
CA LYS A 25 9.87 6.55 32.45
C LYS A 25 11.09 5.64 32.69
N ASN A 26 10.90 4.33 32.65
CA ASN A 26 12.00 3.37 32.68
C ASN A 26 12.79 3.53 31.36
N THR A 27 13.61 4.57 31.30
CA THR A 27 14.54 4.79 30.19
C THR A 27 15.83 4.09 30.54
N VAL A 28 16.08 2.98 29.87
CA VAL A 28 17.35 2.25 29.93
C VAL A 28 18.42 3.13 29.29
N SER A 29 19.52 3.39 30.01
CA SER A 29 20.70 4.10 29.52
C SER A 29 21.74 3.13 28.96
N LYS A 30 22.72 3.64 28.21
CA LYS A 30 23.80 2.80 27.67
C LYS A 30 24.63 2.12 28.79
N GLY A 31 24.70 2.71 29.97
CA GLY A 31 25.40 2.15 31.14
C GLY A 31 24.65 0.96 31.78
N ASP A 32 23.39 0.77 31.47
CA ASP A 32 22.60 -0.35 31.99
C ASP A 32 22.75 -1.63 31.13
N LEU A 33 23.31 -1.53 29.91
CA LEU A 33 23.57 -2.64 29.01
C LEU A 33 24.91 -3.30 29.37
N LYS A 34 24.92 -4.05 30.47
CA LYS A 34 26.15 -4.63 31.04
C LYS A 34 26.55 -5.96 30.43
N THR A 35 25.60 -6.69 29.88
CA THR A 35 25.80 -8.01 29.31
C THR A 35 25.42 -8.05 27.85
N ILE A 36 25.87 -9.08 27.13
CA ILE A 36 25.41 -9.34 25.75
C ILE A 36 23.92 -9.60 25.69
N VAL A 37 23.33 -10.18 26.75
CA VAL A 37 21.91 -10.45 26.85
C VAL A 37 21.13 -9.14 26.99
N ASP A 38 21.60 -8.18 27.80
CA ASP A 38 20.97 -6.85 27.91
C ASP A 38 20.99 -6.13 26.56
N SER A 39 22.13 -6.16 25.89
CA SER A 39 22.30 -5.54 24.59
C SER A 39 21.40 -6.16 23.52
N ALA A 40 21.31 -7.50 23.50
CA ALA A 40 20.43 -8.23 22.58
C ALA A 40 18.95 -7.91 22.87
N SER A 41 18.54 -7.89 24.13
CA SER A 41 17.19 -7.55 24.54
C SER A 41 16.79 -6.13 24.10
N TYR A 42 17.71 -5.18 24.24
CA TYR A 42 17.51 -3.82 23.74
C TYR A 42 17.36 -3.79 22.21
N CYS A 43 18.19 -4.54 21.48
CA CYS A 43 18.07 -4.65 20.03
C CYS A 43 16.72 -5.23 19.58
N PHE A 44 16.19 -6.25 20.27
CA PHE A 44 14.86 -6.76 19.98
C PHE A 44 13.78 -5.69 20.15
N GLY A 45 13.84 -4.94 21.24
CA GLY A 45 12.91 -3.83 21.48
C GLY A 45 12.98 -2.75 20.39
N VAL A 46 14.19 -2.36 19.98
CA VAL A 46 14.41 -1.39 18.89
C VAL A 46 13.83 -1.89 17.59
N ASN A 47 14.15 -3.14 17.18
CA ASN A 47 13.67 -3.71 15.95
C ASN A 47 12.13 -3.81 15.92
N MET A 48 11.52 -4.27 17.00
CA MET A 48 10.06 -4.34 17.13
C MET A 48 9.41 -2.94 16.99
N GLY A 49 9.98 -1.94 17.68
CA GLY A 49 9.48 -0.57 17.60
C GLY A 49 9.64 0.05 16.21
N MET A 50 10.77 -0.21 15.54
CA MET A 50 11.01 0.23 14.16
C MET A 50 10.03 -0.41 13.17
N GLN A 51 9.80 -1.72 13.28
CA GLN A 51 8.85 -2.43 12.42
C GLN A 51 7.42 -1.90 12.61
N MET A 52 6.95 -1.80 13.84
CA MET A 52 5.60 -1.29 14.14
C MET A 52 5.40 0.14 13.62
N LYS A 53 6.45 0.98 13.72
CA LYS A 53 6.43 2.34 13.18
C LYS A 53 6.41 2.35 11.64
N ALA A 54 7.22 1.51 11.00
CA ALA A 54 7.26 1.40 9.54
C ALA A 54 5.92 0.94 8.96
N GLU A 55 5.27 -0.03 9.62
CA GLU A 55 3.93 -0.53 9.26
C GLU A 55 2.79 0.42 9.70
N LYS A 56 3.12 1.56 10.33
CA LYS A 56 2.16 2.55 10.84
C LYS A 56 1.12 1.94 11.78
N MET A 57 1.51 0.95 12.58
CA MET A 57 0.64 0.31 13.56
C MET A 57 0.26 1.29 14.68
N GLU A 58 -1.03 1.41 14.97
CA GLU A 58 -1.54 2.16 16.12
C GLU A 58 -1.63 1.25 17.34
N ILE A 59 -0.60 1.27 18.15
CA ILE A 59 -0.52 0.48 19.38
C ILE A 59 -0.33 1.38 20.60
N ASN A 60 -0.71 0.88 21.75
CA ASN A 60 -0.33 1.47 23.04
C ASN A 60 0.90 0.70 23.58
N PRO A 61 2.11 1.30 23.56
CA PRO A 61 3.32 0.59 23.98
C PRO A 61 3.29 0.15 25.45
N GLN A 62 2.60 0.90 26.32
CA GLN A 62 2.50 0.56 27.75
C GLN A 62 1.65 -0.70 27.95
N VAL A 63 0.52 -0.80 27.24
CA VAL A 63 -0.36 -1.98 27.29
C VAL A 63 0.35 -3.19 26.70
N LEU A 64 1.04 -3.01 25.56
CA LEU A 64 1.83 -4.06 24.93
C LEU A 64 2.89 -4.63 25.87
N MET A 65 3.68 -3.74 26.49
CA MET A 65 4.75 -4.15 27.41
C MET A 65 4.20 -4.78 28.68
N SER A 66 3.07 -4.31 29.20
CA SER A 66 2.42 -4.91 30.37
C SER A 66 2.00 -6.36 30.08
N ALA A 67 1.36 -6.59 28.94
CA ALA A 67 0.98 -7.96 28.53
C ALA A 67 2.22 -8.85 28.31
N PHE A 68 3.28 -8.30 27.69
CA PHE A 68 4.55 -9.01 27.50
C PHE A 68 5.15 -9.46 28.83
N TYR A 69 5.26 -8.56 29.82
CA TYR A 69 5.82 -8.90 31.14
C TYR A 69 5.00 -9.95 31.87
N SER A 70 3.66 -9.86 31.83
CA SER A 70 2.80 -10.87 32.47
C SER A 70 3.07 -12.26 31.91
N VAL A 71 3.05 -12.41 30.60
CA VAL A 71 3.24 -13.70 29.94
C VAL A 71 4.67 -14.21 30.11
N TYR A 72 5.68 -13.33 29.94
CA TYR A 72 7.10 -13.69 30.05
C TYR A 72 7.48 -14.19 31.45
N ASN A 73 6.89 -13.61 32.50
CA ASN A 73 7.13 -14.02 33.87
C ASN A 73 6.23 -15.20 34.34
N GLY A 74 5.47 -15.79 33.45
CA GLY A 74 4.62 -16.95 33.74
C GLY A 74 3.29 -16.61 34.42
N ASP A 75 2.95 -15.32 34.59
CA ASP A 75 1.67 -14.88 35.15
C ASP A 75 0.57 -14.90 34.05
N THR A 76 0.24 -16.11 33.62
CA THR A 76 -0.79 -16.31 32.59
C THR A 76 -2.21 -16.29 33.16
N ALA A 77 -2.36 -16.41 34.49
CA ALA A 77 -3.67 -16.37 35.16
C ALA A 77 -4.33 -14.98 35.07
N ASN A 78 -3.52 -13.92 34.96
CA ASN A 78 -3.97 -12.53 34.90
C ASN A 78 -3.98 -11.96 33.48
N VAL A 79 -3.92 -12.81 32.45
CA VAL A 79 -4.09 -12.36 31.05
C VAL A 79 -5.54 -11.89 30.85
N LEU A 80 -5.72 -10.59 30.56
CA LEU A 80 -7.03 -9.93 30.52
C LEU A 80 -7.90 -10.35 29.33
N ILE A 81 -7.26 -10.81 28.24
CA ILE A 81 -7.93 -11.23 27.00
C ILE A 81 -7.66 -12.71 26.77
N LYS A 82 -8.72 -13.50 26.75
CA LYS A 82 -8.61 -14.93 26.47
C LYS A 82 -8.26 -15.21 25.01
N GLN A 83 -7.65 -16.36 24.75
CA GLN A 83 -7.18 -16.72 23.43
C GLN A 83 -8.30 -16.71 22.37
N GLU A 84 -9.51 -17.13 22.74
CA GLU A 84 -10.67 -17.14 21.85
C GLU A 84 -11.09 -15.73 21.41
N GLN A 85 -10.86 -14.73 22.26
CA GLN A 85 -11.19 -13.32 21.97
C GLN A 85 -10.13 -12.64 21.14
N MET A 86 -8.88 -13.12 21.16
CA MET A 86 -7.75 -12.48 20.46
C MET A 86 -7.99 -12.40 18.97
N GLN A 87 -8.50 -13.47 18.35
CA GLN A 87 -8.74 -13.51 16.91
C GLN A 87 -9.79 -12.48 16.48
N GLU A 88 -10.90 -12.36 17.23
CA GLU A 88 -11.94 -11.39 16.95
C GLU A 88 -11.41 -9.95 17.08
N ILE A 89 -10.67 -9.67 18.16
CA ILE A 89 -10.08 -8.34 18.42
C ILE A 89 -9.09 -7.98 17.32
N MET A 90 -8.21 -8.90 16.92
CA MET A 90 -7.25 -8.67 15.86
C MET A 90 -7.91 -8.45 14.50
N SER A 91 -8.99 -9.18 14.20
CA SER A 91 -9.78 -8.95 12.99
C SER A 91 -10.40 -7.54 12.97
N LYS A 92 -11.02 -7.13 14.07
CA LYS A 92 -11.59 -5.76 14.20
C LYS A 92 -10.51 -4.68 14.09
N TYR A 93 -9.34 -4.91 14.69
CA TYR A 93 -8.21 -3.99 14.58
C TYR A 93 -7.74 -3.86 13.12
N GLN A 94 -7.56 -4.98 12.42
CA GLN A 94 -7.17 -4.98 11.00
C GLN A 94 -8.19 -4.23 10.13
N GLN A 95 -9.47 -4.50 10.33
CA GLN A 95 -10.54 -3.80 9.62
C GLN A 95 -10.47 -2.29 9.84
N LYS A 96 -10.36 -1.85 11.10
CA LYS A 96 -10.21 -0.43 11.45
C LYS A 96 -9.00 0.21 10.78
N MET A 97 -7.85 -0.48 10.76
CA MET A 97 -6.64 0.03 10.13
C MET A 97 -6.79 0.12 8.60
N GLN A 98 -7.44 -0.86 7.97
CA GLN A 98 -7.74 -0.80 6.54
C GLN A 98 -8.67 0.36 6.18
N GLU A 99 -9.73 0.57 6.95
CA GLU A 99 -10.64 1.70 6.75
C GLU A 99 -9.92 3.05 6.87
N LYS A 100 -9.04 3.18 7.86
CA LYS A 100 -8.23 4.39 8.05
C LYS A 100 -7.26 4.62 6.89
N GLN A 101 -6.60 3.56 6.40
CA GLN A 101 -5.72 3.65 5.24
C GLN A 101 -6.49 4.04 3.97
N LYS A 102 -7.66 3.43 3.73
CA LYS A 102 -8.53 3.78 2.61
C LYS A 102 -9.00 5.24 2.68
N ALA A 103 -9.40 5.72 3.86
CA ALA A 103 -9.79 7.12 4.04
C ALA A 103 -8.63 8.08 3.78
N ALA A 104 -7.44 7.78 4.28
CA ALA A 104 -6.25 8.59 4.03
C ALA A 104 -5.83 8.60 2.55
N ALA A 105 -5.90 7.45 1.88
CA ALA A 105 -5.63 7.32 0.45
C ALA A 105 -6.64 8.11 -0.39
N LYS A 106 -7.93 8.04 -0.04
CA LYS A 106 -9.00 8.82 -0.70
C LYS A 106 -8.78 10.32 -0.57
N GLU A 107 -8.41 10.81 0.62
CA GLU A 107 -8.13 12.24 0.82
C GLU A 107 -6.91 12.70 0.02
N LYS A 108 -5.82 11.93 0.03
CA LYS A 108 -4.66 12.20 -0.83
C LYS A 108 -5.03 12.17 -2.31
N GLY A 109 -5.83 11.18 -2.71
CA GLY A 109 -6.28 11.00 -4.09
C GLY A 109 -7.12 12.13 -4.62
N LYS A 110 -7.85 12.84 -3.77
CA LYS A 110 -8.70 13.97 -4.15
C LYS A 110 -7.93 15.07 -4.90
N VAL A 111 -6.79 15.48 -4.36
CA VAL A 111 -5.94 16.52 -4.99
C VAL A 111 -5.40 16.03 -6.34
N ASN A 112 -5.01 14.75 -6.44
CA ASN A 112 -4.51 14.18 -7.69
C ASN A 112 -5.64 14.04 -8.73
N ARG A 113 -6.86 13.66 -8.31
CA ARG A 113 -8.03 13.63 -9.19
C ARG A 113 -8.36 15.01 -9.76
N GLU A 114 -8.32 16.07 -8.94
CA GLU A 114 -8.55 17.44 -9.40
C GLU A 114 -7.49 17.88 -10.43
N LYS A 115 -6.21 17.62 -10.15
CA LYS A 115 -5.11 17.89 -11.10
C LYS A 115 -5.26 17.06 -12.37
N GLY A 116 -5.60 15.76 -12.20
CA GLY A 116 -5.80 14.85 -13.31
C GLY A 116 -6.97 15.22 -14.20
N ALA A 117 -8.09 15.68 -13.63
CA ALA A 117 -9.24 16.15 -14.38
C ALA A 117 -8.89 17.39 -15.24
N LYS A 118 -8.13 18.33 -14.68
CA LYS A 118 -7.60 19.49 -15.43
C LYS A 118 -6.71 19.02 -16.59
N PHE A 119 -5.75 18.14 -16.29
CA PHE A 119 -4.85 17.60 -17.32
C PHE A 119 -5.64 16.94 -18.46
N LEU A 120 -6.61 16.07 -18.16
CA LEU A 120 -7.42 15.39 -19.17
C LEU A 120 -8.30 16.37 -19.96
N ALA A 121 -8.83 17.42 -19.31
CA ALA A 121 -9.59 18.46 -19.97
C ALA A 121 -8.76 19.26 -20.99
N GLU A 122 -7.50 19.52 -20.68
CA GLU A 122 -6.55 20.17 -21.59
C GLU A 122 -6.05 19.19 -22.66
N ASN A 123 -5.77 17.92 -22.27
CA ASN A 123 -5.18 16.93 -23.15
C ASN A 123 -6.12 16.55 -24.32
N LYS A 124 -7.44 16.48 -24.07
CA LYS A 124 -8.43 16.17 -25.12
C LYS A 124 -8.48 17.19 -26.27
N THR A 125 -7.99 18.40 -26.04
CA THR A 125 -7.96 19.47 -27.08
C THR A 125 -6.69 19.42 -27.92
N LYS A 126 -5.72 18.58 -27.55
CA LYS A 126 -4.46 18.50 -28.30
C LYS A 126 -4.65 17.73 -29.60
N GLU A 127 -3.89 18.14 -30.61
CA GLU A 127 -3.94 17.54 -31.95
C GLU A 127 -3.72 16.02 -31.92
N GLY A 128 -4.60 15.30 -32.57
CA GLY A 128 -4.57 13.84 -32.69
C GLY A 128 -5.01 13.07 -31.46
N VAL A 129 -5.42 13.74 -30.38
CA VAL A 129 -6.00 13.08 -29.19
C VAL A 129 -7.48 12.80 -29.44
N GLN A 130 -7.88 11.57 -29.20
CA GLN A 130 -9.26 11.09 -29.29
C GLN A 130 -9.73 10.65 -27.89
N THR A 131 -11.04 10.71 -27.66
CA THR A 131 -11.65 10.31 -26.38
C THR A 131 -12.79 9.32 -26.65
N THR A 132 -12.77 8.20 -25.96
CA THR A 132 -13.82 7.19 -26.03
C THR A 132 -15.02 7.54 -25.15
N ALA A 133 -16.09 6.77 -25.24
CA ALA A 133 -17.29 6.95 -24.41
C ALA A 133 -17.01 6.73 -22.91
N SER A 134 -16.04 5.88 -22.55
CA SER A 134 -15.61 5.66 -21.16
C SER A 134 -14.78 6.82 -20.58
N GLY A 135 -14.30 7.72 -21.44
CA GLY A 135 -13.37 8.80 -21.06
C GLY A 135 -11.90 8.44 -21.22
N LEU A 136 -11.56 7.27 -21.74
CA LEU A 136 -10.19 6.94 -22.14
C LEU A 136 -9.76 7.92 -23.23
N GLN A 137 -8.58 8.55 -23.04
CA GLN A 137 -7.97 9.35 -24.10
C GLN A 137 -6.80 8.61 -24.72
N TYR A 138 -6.69 8.71 -26.05
CA TYR A 138 -5.60 8.06 -26.76
C TYR A 138 -5.14 8.88 -27.97
N LYS A 139 -3.90 8.63 -28.37
CA LYS A 139 -3.34 9.17 -29.62
C LYS A 139 -2.62 8.07 -30.36
N VAL A 140 -2.90 7.93 -31.65
CA VAL A 140 -2.21 7.00 -32.55
C VAL A 140 -0.88 7.62 -32.93
N ILE A 141 0.23 6.98 -32.56
CA ILE A 141 1.57 7.35 -32.99
C ILE A 141 1.94 6.59 -34.25
N LYS A 142 1.65 5.30 -34.27
CA LYS A 142 1.82 4.41 -35.40
C LYS A 142 0.63 3.47 -35.49
N GLN A 143 0.00 3.42 -36.65
CA GLN A 143 -1.06 2.45 -36.89
C GLN A 143 -0.48 1.16 -37.44
N GLY A 144 -0.79 0.04 -36.78
CA GLY A 144 -0.48 -1.29 -37.26
C GLY A 144 -1.57 -1.83 -38.18
N THR A 145 -1.27 -2.92 -38.86
CA THR A 145 -2.18 -3.56 -39.84
C THR A 145 -2.54 -5.00 -39.48
N GLY A 146 -1.99 -5.52 -38.37
CA GLY A 146 -2.24 -6.90 -37.94
C GLY A 146 -3.58 -7.08 -37.21
N ALA A 147 -3.73 -8.20 -36.53
CA ALA A 147 -4.94 -8.54 -35.79
C ALA A 147 -5.25 -7.55 -34.67
N LYS A 148 -6.53 -7.39 -34.32
CA LYS A 148 -6.98 -6.71 -33.12
C LYS A 148 -7.23 -7.72 -32.01
N PRO A 149 -6.78 -7.45 -30.76
CA PRO A 149 -7.05 -8.35 -29.65
C PRO A 149 -8.52 -8.31 -29.22
N THR A 150 -9.03 -9.46 -28.83
CA THR A 150 -10.32 -9.63 -28.15
C THR A 150 -10.11 -9.74 -26.63
N PRO A 151 -11.15 -9.59 -25.79
CA PRO A 151 -11.02 -9.70 -24.33
C PRO A 151 -10.46 -11.04 -23.84
N GLN A 152 -10.50 -12.10 -24.65
CA GLN A 152 -10.03 -13.44 -24.30
C GLN A 152 -8.59 -13.71 -24.75
N ASP A 153 -8.03 -12.82 -25.58
CA ASP A 153 -6.69 -13.01 -26.11
C ASP A 153 -5.62 -12.65 -25.07
N ARG A 154 -4.42 -13.08 -25.34
CA ARG A 154 -3.20 -12.58 -24.71
C ARG A 154 -2.48 -11.67 -25.70
N VAL A 155 -1.74 -10.71 -25.19
CA VAL A 155 -1.00 -9.77 -26.03
C VAL A 155 0.46 -9.71 -25.62
N ARG A 156 1.33 -9.55 -26.59
CA ARG A 156 2.75 -9.25 -26.39
C ARG A 156 2.94 -7.76 -26.61
N ILE A 157 3.33 -7.04 -25.56
CA ILE A 157 3.48 -5.59 -25.62
C ILE A 157 4.81 -5.13 -25.04
N GLN A 158 5.24 -3.95 -25.46
CA GLN A 158 6.15 -3.08 -24.70
C GLN A 158 5.39 -1.84 -24.26
N TYR A 159 5.72 -1.34 -23.07
CA TYR A 159 5.08 -0.13 -22.57
C TYR A 159 6.00 0.69 -21.67
N ARG A 160 5.65 1.96 -21.55
CA ARG A 160 6.19 2.89 -20.56
C ARG A 160 5.03 3.58 -19.86
N LEU A 161 4.99 3.43 -18.53
CA LEU A 161 4.05 4.11 -17.65
C LEU A 161 4.69 5.35 -17.05
N LYS A 162 4.03 6.48 -17.21
CA LYS A 162 4.40 7.77 -16.60
C LYS A 162 3.22 8.36 -15.84
N LEU A 163 3.53 9.20 -14.85
CA LEU A 163 2.58 10.13 -14.30
C LEU A 163 2.47 11.39 -15.18
N THR A 164 1.48 12.24 -14.91
CA THR A 164 1.26 13.47 -15.67
C THR A 164 2.34 14.52 -15.50
N ASP A 165 3.19 14.43 -14.48
CA ASP A 165 4.38 15.24 -14.26
C ASP A 165 5.62 14.74 -15.03
N GLY A 166 5.48 13.62 -15.76
CA GLY A 166 6.55 13.01 -16.55
C GLY A 166 7.39 11.97 -15.80
N LYS A 167 7.16 11.75 -14.49
CA LYS A 167 7.85 10.72 -13.72
C LYS A 167 7.56 9.34 -14.32
N VAL A 168 8.61 8.63 -14.73
CA VAL A 168 8.52 7.23 -15.18
C VAL A 168 8.33 6.34 -13.96
N ILE A 169 7.27 5.54 -13.97
CA ILE A 169 6.96 4.56 -12.95
C ILE A 169 7.50 3.19 -13.35
N GLU A 170 7.27 2.82 -14.61
CA GLU A 170 7.70 1.54 -15.15
C GLU A 170 7.94 1.65 -16.65
N SER A 171 8.92 0.93 -17.16
CA SER A 171 9.22 0.88 -18.59
C SER A 171 9.85 -0.46 -18.96
N THR A 172 9.28 -1.12 -19.96
CA THR A 172 9.88 -2.31 -20.56
C THR A 172 10.91 -1.95 -21.62
N PHE A 173 10.87 -0.72 -22.17
CA PHE A 173 11.83 -0.25 -23.16
C PHE A 173 13.22 -0.02 -22.58
N GLU A 174 13.32 0.53 -21.36
CA GLU A 174 14.59 1.01 -20.77
C GLU A 174 15.42 -0.10 -20.14
N ARG A 175 14.82 -1.25 -19.85
CA ARG A 175 15.51 -2.36 -19.19
C ARG A 175 16.14 -3.36 -20.16
N GLY A 176 16.05 -3.14 -21.47
CA GLY A 176 16.42 -4.14 -22.45
C GLY A 176 15.67 -5.47 -22.27
N GLN A 177 14.52 -5.41 -21.61
CA GLN A 177 13.71 -6.57 -21.33
C GLN A 177 12.95 -7.00 -22.58
N GLU A 178 12.72 -8.30 -22.68
CA GLU A 178 11.82 -8.82 -23.68
C GLU A 178 10.40 -8.25 -23.47
N PRO A 179 9.64 -8.10 -24.57
CA PRO A 179 8.23 -7.73 -24.48
C PRO A 179 7.47 -8.63 -23.53
N VAL A 180 6.60 -8.05 -22.71
CA VAL A 180 5.78 -8.82 -21.76
C VAL A 180 4.55 -9.41 -22.44
N ILE A 181 4.20 -10.63 -22.07
CA ILE A 181 2.95 -11.28 -22.48
C ILE A 181 1.97 -11.18 -21.32
N MET A 182 0.80 -10.57 -21.58
CA MET A 182 -0.25 -10.44 -20.58
C MET A 182 -1.61 -10.82 -21.18
N GLY A 183 -2.51 -11.32 -20.32
CA GLY A 183 -3.91 -11.53 -20.70
C GLY A 183 -4.67 -10.21 -20.73
N MET A 184 -5.68 -10.13 -21.58
CA MET A 184 -6.58 -8.98 -21.62
C MET A 184 -7.50 -8.91 -20.39
N THR A 185 -7.64 -10.02 -19.65
CA THR A 185 -8.32 -10.08 -18.36
C THR A 185 -7.34 -9.81 -17.21
N GLY A 186 -7.81 -9.10 -16.18
CA GLY A 186 -6.98 -8.82 -14.98
C GLY A 186 -6.06 -7.60 -15.08
N ILE A 187 -6.07 -6.87 -16.21
CA ILE A 187 -5.43 -5.57 -16.36
C ILE A 187 -6.42 -4.42 -16.10
N ILE A 188 -5.92 -3.21 -15.88
CA ILE A 188 -6.78 -2.05 -15.65
C ILE A 188 -7.70 -1.79 -16.84
N PRO A 189 -8.96 -1.38 -16.60
CA PRO A 189 -9.96 -1.23 -17.65
C PRO A 189 -9.51 -0.36 -18.83
N GLY A 190 -8.87 0.78 -18.54
CA GLY A 190 -8.40 1.68 -19.60
C GLY A 190 -7.30 1.09 -20.48
N MET A 191 -6.44 0.22 -19.93
CA MET A 191 -5.45 -0.50 -20.74
C MET A 191 -6.11 -1.55 -21.62
N ALA A 192 -7.05 -2.33 -21.07
CA ALA A 192 -7.78 -3.33 -21.82
C ALA A 192 -8.57 -2.70 -22.98
N GLU A 193 -9.23 -1.57 -22.73
CA GLU A 193 -9.94 -0.82 -23.76
C GLU A 193 -8.97 -0.26 -24.82
N GLY A 194 -7.87 0.36 -24.40
CA GLY A 194 -6.87 0.91 -25.31
C GLY A 194 -6.27 -0.14 -26.23
N LEU A 195 -5.92 -1.31 -25.69
CA LEU A 195 -5.40 -2.43 -26.49
C LEU A 195 -6.39 -2.96 -27.51
N GLN A 196 -7.69 -2.98 -27.20
CA GLN A 196 -8.73 -3.39 -28.17
C GLN A 196 -8.92 -2.40 -29.32
N LEU A 197 -8.50 -1.14 -29.17
CA LEU A 197 -8.49 -0.17 -30.26
C LEU A 197 -7.29 -0.38 -31.21
N MET A 198 -6.21 -1.00 -30.70
CA MET A 198 -4.95 -1.19 -31.45
C MET A 198 -5.01 -2.42 -32.37
N SER A 199 -4.28 -2.35 -33.48
CA SER A 199 -3.93 -3.53 -34.27
C SER A 199 -2.47 -3.91 -34.00
N GLU A 200 -2.08 -5.15 -34.20
CA GLU A 200 -0.68 -5.57 -34.16
C GLU A 200 0.22 -4.63 -34.98
N GLY A 201 1.38 -4.29 -34.42
CA GLY A 201 2.33 -3.34 -34.99
C GLY A 201 2.04 -1.88 -34.68
N SER A 202 0.96 -1.60 -33.91
CA SER A 202 0.60 -0.23 -33.49
C SER A 202 1.45 0.27 -32.32
N THR A 203 1.59 1.60 -32.24
CA THR A 203 2.08 2.31 -31.06
C THR A 203 1.09 3.43 -30.71
N TYR A 204 0.55 3.40 -29.52
CA TYR A 204 -0.41 4.40 -29.04
C TYR A 204 0.08 5.05 -27.74
N LEU A 205 -0.33 6.30 -27.54
CA LEU A 205 -0.34 6.93 -26.22
C LEU A 205 -1.74 6.79 -25.63
N LEU A 206 -1.83 6.35 -24.38
CA LEU A 206 -3.08 6.21 -23.64
C LEU A 206 -3.02 7.10 -22.40
N TRP A 207 -4.06 7.89 -22.12
CA TRP A 207 -4.22 8.61 -20.87
C TRP A 207 -5.45 8.08 -20.16
N ILE A 208 -5.20 7.42 -19.03
CA ILE A 208 -6.17 6.63 -18.30
C ILE A 208 -6.53 7.39 -17.02
N SER A 209 -7.81 7.73 -16.85
CA SER A 209 -8.30 8.35 -15.62
C SER A 209 -8.17 7.38 -14.43
N PRO A 210 -8.16 7.88 -13.18
CA PRO A 210 -8.13 7.01 -12.01
C PRO A 210 -9.22 5.94 -12.03
N ASP A 211 -10.42 6.25 -12.51
CA ASP A 211 -11.57 5.34 -12.51
C ASP A 211 -11.43 4.19 -13.53
N LEU A 212 -10.63 4.40 -14.56
CA LEU A 212 -10.24 3.38 -15.54
C LEU A 212 -8.87 2.74 -15.21
N GLY A 213 -8.20 3.22 -14.17
CA GLY A 213 -6.89 2.79 -13.72
C GLY A 213 -6.90 2.14 -12.34
N TYR A 214 -6.03 2.62 -11.45
CA TYR A 214 -5.85 2.07 -10.10
C TYR A 214 -6.70 2.75 -9.02
N GLY A 215 -7.55 3.72 -9.38
CA GLY A 215 -8.46 4.37 -8.44
C GLY A 215 -7.72 5.10 -7.30
N ASP A 216 -8.13 4.78 -6.07
CA ASP A 216 -7.56 5.32 -4.84
C ASP A 216 -6.51 4.39 -4.20
N MET A 217 -5.96 3.43 -4.94
CA MET A 217 -4.78 2.67 -4.49
C MET A 217 -3.60 3.63 -4.33
N ASP A 218 -2.94 3.59 -3.16
CA ASP A 218 -1.82 4.46 -2.81
C ASP A 218 -0.56 3.63 -2.59
N SER A 219 0.49 3.93 -3.33
CA SER A 219 1.81 3.37 -3.13
C SER A 219 2.88 4.47 -3.23
N PRO A 220 4.13 4.22 -2.76
CA PRO A 220 5.21 5.22 -2.85
C PRO A 220 5.50 5.69 -4.29
N GLU A 221 5.26 4.82 -5.25
CA GLU A 221 5.58 5.08 -6.67
C GLU A 221 4.37 5.59 -7.44
N LEU A 222 3.16 5.14 -7.07
CA LEU A 222 1.91 5.46 -7.71
C LEU A 222 0.91 6.04 -6.68
N PRO A 223 0.87 7.37 -6.51
CA PRO A 223 -0.05 8.02 -5.58
C PRO A 223 -1.51 7.81 -5.96
N ALA A 224 -2.38 7.69 -4.94
CA ALA A 224 -3.82 7.56 -5.12
C ALA A 224 -4.40 8.66 -6.04
N GLY A 225 -5.38 8.30 -6.87
CA GLY A 225 -6.08 9.24 -7.75
C GLY A 225 -5.24 9.78 -8.92
N SER A 226 -4.13 9.12 -9.27
CA SER A 226 -3.27 9.53 -10.37
C SER A 226 -3.86 9.18 -11.73
N VAL A 227 -3.75 10.11 -12.67
CA VAL A 227 -3.92 9.83 -14.11
C VAL A 227 -2.65 9.15 -14.62
N LEU A 228 -2.82 8.08 -15.39
CA LEU A 228 -1.74 7.29 -15.94
C LEU A 228 -1.53 7.64 -17.42
N SER A 229 -0.28 7.85 -17.81
CA SER A 229 0.11 8.04 -19.20
C SER A 229 0.94 6.85 -19.65
N PHE A 230 0.39 6.05 -20.56
CA PHE A 230 1.07 4.91 -21.15
C PHE A 230 1.48 5.22 -22.59
N GLU A 231 2.71 4.87 -22.93
CA GLU A 231 3.13 4.60 -24.28
C GLU A 231 3.10 3.10 -24.45
N VAL A 232 2.31 2.59 -25.40
CA VAL A 232 2.11 1.14 -25.60
C VAL A 232 2.42 0.77 -27.04
N GLN A 233 3.28 -0.23 -27.21
CA GLN A 233 3.51 -0.89 -28.49
C GLN A 233 2.89 -2.29 -28.45
N LEU A 234 1.88 -2.53 -29.26
CA LEU A 234 1.30 -3.87 -29.46
C LEU A 234 2.12 -4.62 -30.52
N ILE A 235 2.86 -5.63 -30.10
CA ILE A 235 3.76 -6.40 -30.94
C ILE A 235 3.02 -7.56 -31.60
N GLU A 236 2.25 -8.31 -30.81
CA GLU A 236 1.59 -9.55 -31.26
C GLU A 236 0.31 -9.82 -30.46
N VAL A 237 -0.71 -10.32 -31.13
CA VAL A 237 -1.89 -10.91 -30.49
C VAL A 237 -1.70 -12.42 -30.40
N VAL A 238 -1.42 -12.90 -29.17
CA VAL A 238 -1.21 -14.31 -28.89
C VAL A 238 -2.57 -14.95 -28.67
N LYS A 239 -3.09 -15.65 -29.67
CA LYS A 239 -4.33 -16.43 -29.52
C LYS A 239 -4.04 -17.64 -28.66
N ASP A 240 -4.80 -17.83 -27.57
CA ASP A 240 -4.77 -19.13 -26.90
C ASP A 240 -5.21 -20.18 -27.94
N SER A 241 -4.25 -20.98 -28.37
CA SER A 241 -4.57 -22.19 -29.11
C SER A 241 -5.49 -23.00 -28.22
N ALA A 242 -6.75 -23.15 -28.64
CA ALA A 242 -7.76 -23.95 -27.95
C ALA A 242 -7.10 -25.25 -27.48
N THR A 243 -7.25 -25.57 -26.20
CA THR A 243 -6.91 -26.88 -25.65
C THR A 243 -7.38 -27.95 -26.64
N PRO A 244 -6.50 -28.87 -27.11
CA PRO A 244 -6.93 -29.92 -27.99
C PRO A 244 -8.07 -30.67 -27.28
N ALA A 245 -9.21 -30.77 -27.92
CA ALA A 245 -10.35 -31.55 -27.44
C ALA A 245 -9.80 -32.93 -26.99
N GLN A 246 -9.95 -33.24 -25.70
CA GLN A 246 -9.61 -34.55 -25.17
C GLN A 246 -10.36 -35.57 -26.00
N GLY A 247 -9.56 -36.38 -26.72
CA GLY A 247 -10.10 -37.46 -27.55
C GLY A 247 -10.97 -38.36 -26.71
N THR A 248 -12.21 -38.55 -27.14
CA THR A 248 -13.10 -39.58 -26.66
C THR A 248 -12.41 -40.94 -26.68
N PRO A 249 -12.42 -41.73 -25.59
CA PRO A 249 -11.89 -43.07 -25.62
C PRO A 249 -12.76 -43.92 -26.56
N LYS A 250 -12.16 -44.42 -27.62
CA LYS A 250 -12.75 -45.47 -28.45
C LYS A 250 -12.95 -46.71 -27.58
N LYS A 251 -14.20 -47.22 -27.57
CA LYS A 251 -14.55 -48.53 -27.07
C LYS A 251 -13.81 -49.64 -27.80
#